data_66e5372991ba65d673efd726fcb3698a
#
_entry.id   66e5372991ba65d673efd726fcb3698a
#
_cell.length_a   1.000
_cell.length_b   1.000
_cell.length_c   1.000
_cell.angle_alpha   90.00
_cell.angle_beta   90.00
_cell.angle_gamma   90.00
#
_symmetry.space_group_name_H-M   'P 1'
#
loop_
_entity.id
_entity.type
_entity.pdbx_description
1 polymer ?
#
loop_
_entity_poly.entity_id
_entity_poly.type
_entity_poly.pdbx_seq_one_letter_code
_entity_poly.pdbx_strand_id
1 'polypeptide(L)' 'EVFIQQTDMVNNGEIAAVVLDDEATLRRLYYYPTEQKLVLSPENPAYEPLVFTGEELNHVHILGRAVAVQGRLR' A
#
# COMPACT_ATOMS: atom_id res chain seq x y z
N GLU A 1 10.37 -14.31 1.73
CA GLU A 1 10.62 -13.32 2.76
C GLU A 1 10.37 -11.91 2.24
N VAL A 2 9.78 -11.08 3.06
CA VAL A 2 9.38 -9.74 2.65
C VAL A 2 10.04 -8.71 3.55
N PHE A 3 10.64 -7.72 2.92
CA PHE A 3 11.22 -6.59 3.64
C PHE A 3 10.45 -5.34 3.29
N ILE A 4 10.44 -4.38 4.20
CA ILE A 4 9.82 -3.09 3.94
C ILE A 4 10.93 -2.08 3.66
N GLN A 5 10.92 -1.54 2.46
CA GLN A 5 11.85 -0.49 2.10
C GLN A 5 11.20 0.83 2.50
N GLN A 6 11.84 1.55 3.39
CA GLN A 6 11.27 2.78 3.89
C GLN A 6 11.29 3.85 2.80
N THR A 7 10.12 4.23 2.34
CA THR A 7 9.97 5.24 1.29
C THR A 7 8.51 5.66 1.26
N ASP A 8 8.24 6.87 0.82
CA ASP A 8 6.88 7.30 0.57
C ASP A 8 6.57 7.25 -0.92
N MET A 9 7.53 6.76 -1.72
CA MET A 9 7.38 6.66 -3.17
C MET A 9 7.08 5.23 -3.55
N VAL A 10 5.80 4.89 -3.62
CA VAL A 10 5.37 3.57 -4.02
C VAL A 10 4.63 3.70 -5.34
N ASN A 11 5.06 2.92 -6.33
CA ASN A 11 4.47 2.99 -7.66
C ASN A 11 3.21 2.14 -7.75
N ASN A 12 2.34 2.52 -8.67
CA ASN A 12 1.11 1.76 -8.88
C ASN A 12 1.44 0.30 -9.19
N GLY A 13 0.69 -0.57 -8.55
CA GLY A 13 0.90 -2.00 -8.72
C GLY A 13 1.86 -2.62 -7.72
N GLU A 14 2.54 -1.81 -6.95
CA GLU A 14 3.43 -2.32 -5.91
C GLU A 14 2.69 -2.46 -4.60
N ILE A 15 3.24 -3.27 -3.71
CA ILE A 15 2.64 -3.48 -2.40
C ILE A 15 3.23 -2.48 -1.43
N ALA A 16 2.37 -1.74 -0.77
CA ALA A 16 2.77 -0.75 0.21
C ALA A 16 2.41 -1.20 1.61
N ALA A 17 3.27 -0.84 2.55
CA ALA A 17 2.95 -0.98 3.96
C ALA A 17 2.30 0.33 4.37
N VAL A 18 1.05 0.28 4.80
CA VAL A 18 0.29 1.48 5.12
C VAL A 18 -0.28 1.39 6.53
N VAL A 19 -0.50 2.55 7.13
CA VAL A 19 -1.16 2.61 8.42
C VAL A 19 -2.53 3.24 8.22
N LEU A 20 -3.55 2.50 8.64
CA LEU A 20 -4.92 2.95 8.58
C LEU A 20 -5.51 2.76 9.97
N ASP A 21 -6.02 3.84 10.56
CA ASP A 21 -6.64 3.76 11.89
C ASP A 21 -5.75 3.03 12.90
N ASP A 22 -4.49 3.44 12.93
CA ASP A 22 -3.49 2.89 13.87
C ASP A 22 -3.13 1.43 13.62
N GLU A 23 -3.52 0.90 12.48
CA GLU A 23 -3.22 -0.48 12.15
C GLU A 23 -2.39 -0.56 10.90
N ALA A 24 -1.27 -1.28 10.95
CA ALA A 24 -0.40 -1.44 9.79
C ALA A 24 -0.85 -2.65 8.97
N THR A 25 -0.88 -2.48 7.67
CA THR A 25 -1.28 -3.55 6.78
C THR A 25 -0.53 -3.44 5.47
N LEU A 26 -0.49 -4.54 4.72
CA LEU A 26 0.13 -4.57 3.40
C LEU A 26 -0.96 -4.63 2.36
N ARG A 27 -0.92 -3.72 1.41
CA ARG A 27 -1.92 -3.66 0.35
C ARG A 27 -1.28 -3.21 -0.94
N ARG A 28 -1.83 -3.66 -2.06
CA ARG A 28 -1.35 -3.24 -3.36
C ARG A 28 -1.93 -1.87 -3.66
N LEU A 29 -1.07 -0.94 -4.04
CA LEU A 29 -1.44 0.46 -4.13
C LEU A 29 -1.64 0.90 -5.58
N TYR A 30 -2.68 1.69 -5.81
CA TYR A 30 -2.91 2.36 -7.09
C TYR A 30 -3.34 3.78 -6.79
N TYR A 31 -2.52 4.74 -7.20
CA TYR A 31 -2.80 6.15 -6.95
C TYR A 31 -3.04 6.89 -8.25
N TYR A 32 -4.10 7.64 -8.30
CA TYR A 32 -4.50 8.42 -9.47
C TYR A 32 -4.55 9.89 -9.07
N PRO A 33 -3.45 10.62 -9.28
CA PRO A 33 -3.35 12.00 -8.77
C PRO A 33 -4.36 12.97 -9.37
N THR A 34 -4.68 12.82 -10.64
CA THR A 34 -5.64 13.72 -11.28
C THR A 34 -7.01 13.61 -10.62
N GLU A 35 -7.37 12.43 -10.18
CA GLU A 35 -8.65 12.19 -9.53
C GLU A 35 -8.56 12.28 -8.01
N GLN A 36 -7.36 12.47 -7.49
CA GLN A 36 -7.09 12.44 -6.06
C GLN A 36 -7.72 11.20 -5.43
N LYS A 37 -7.41 10.06 -6.04
CA LYS A 37 -7.99 8.80 -5.63
C LYS A 37 -6.89 7.77 -5.36
N LEU A 38 -7.01 7.09 -4.23
CA LEU A 38 -6.08 6.04 -3.84
C LEU A 38 -6.87 4.76 -3.65
N VAL A 39 -6.43 3.68 -4.27
CA VAL A 39 -7.05 2.38 -4.12
C VAL A 39 -6.03 1.45 -3.47
N LEU A 40 -6.42 0.82 -2.38
CA LEU A 40 -5.59 -0.15 -1.68
C LEU A 40 -6.28 -1.50 -1.79
N SER A 41 -5.72 -2.35 -2.65
CA SER A 41 -6.29 -3.65 -2.93
C SER A 41 -5.67 -4.71 -2.03
N PRO A 42 -6.50 -5.52 -1.35
CA PRO A 42 -5.96 -6.59 -0.54
C PRO A 42 -5.45 -7.71 -1.44
N GLU A 43 -4.47 -8.45 -0.95
CA GLU A 43 -3.98 -9.62 -1.69
C GLU A 43 -4.98 -10.77 -1.58
N ASN A 44 -5.78 -10.77 -0.53
CA ASN A 44 -6.79 -11.81 -0.35
C ASN A 44 -8.08 -11.37 -1.05
N PRO A 45 -8.52 -12.10 -2.08
CA PRO A 45 -9.73 -11.70 -2.83
C PRO A 45 -11.01 -11.75 -2.01
N ALA A 46 -10.98 -12.31 -0.82
CA ALA A 46 -12.16 -12.31 0.04
C ALA A 46 -12.45 -10.94 0.62
N TYR A 47 -11.47 -10.04 0.61
CA TYR A 47 -11.67 -8.70 1.11
C TYR A 47 -11.85 -7.72 -0.04
N GLU A 48 -12.54 -6.62 0.24
CA GLU A 48 -12.76 -5.62 -0.79
C GLU A 48 -11.69 -4.56 -0.80
N PRO A 49 -11.43 -3.94 -1.95
CA PRO A 49 -10.50 -2.83 -2.00
C PRO A 49 -10.99 -1.65 -1.18
N LEU A 50 -10.05 -0.91 -0.63
CA LEU A 50 -10.35 0.33 0.09
C LEU A 50 -10.06 1.48 -0.86
N VAL A 51 -11.00 2.42 -0.94
CA VAL A 51 -10.86 3.56 -1.84
C VAL A 51 -10.92 4.84 -1.02
N PHE A 52 -9.94 5.69 -1.20
CA PHE A 52 -9.84 6.97 -0.50
C PHE A 52 -9.79 8.08 -1.53
N THR A 53 -10.60 9.12 -1.32
CA THR A 53 -10.63 10.25 -2.25
C THR A 53 -10.57 11.56 -1.47
N GLY A 54 -9.98 12.57 -2.12
CA GLY A 54 -9.95 13.91 -1.56
C GLY A 54 -9.28 13.96 -0.20
N GLU A 55 -9.97 14.53 0.76
CA GLU A 55 -9.42 14.70 2.09
C GLU A 55 -9.21 13.39 2.82
N GLU A 56 -9.86 12.34 2.39
CA GLU A 56 -9.66 11.03 3.00
C GLU A 56 -8.23 10.54 2.85
N LEU A 57 -7.54 11.04 1.84
CA LEU A 57 -6.14 10.67 1.62
C LEU A 57 -5.26 11.04 2.81
N ASN A 58 -5.66 12.02 3.59
CA ASN A 58 -4.87 12.46 4.74
C ASN A 58 -4.86 11.43 5.86
N HIS A 59 -5.74 10.45 5.81
CA HIS A 59 -5.82 9.43 6.85
C HIS A 59 -4.97 8.20 6.52
N VAL A 60 -4.32 8.22 5.37
CA VAL A 60 -3.49 7.09 4.95
C VAL A 60 -2.02 7.47 5.10
N HIS A 61 -1.27 6.67 5.84
CA HIS A 61 0.15 6.92 5.98
C HIS A 61 0.92 5.77 5.36
N ILE A 62 1.78 6.09 4.40
CA ILE A 62 2.58 5.09 3.72
C ILE A 62 3.91 4.95 4.45
N LEU A 63 4.18 3.75 4.95
CA LEU A 63 5.41 3.48 5.66
C LEU A 63 6.54 3.09 4.71
N GLY A 64 6.19 2.39 3.63
CA GLY A 64 7.19 1.94 2.71
C GLY A 64 6.66 0.97 1.69
N ARG A 65 7.57 0.46 0.88
CA ARG A 65 7.25 -0.49 -0.17
C ARG A 65 7.67 -1.88 0.28
N ALA A 66 6.81 -2.86 0.10
CA ALA A 66 7.15 -4.23 0.42
C ALA A 66 7.97 -4.82 -0.73
N VAL A 67 9.11 -5.40 -0.41
CA VAL A 67 9.99 -5.97 -1.40
C VAL A 67 10.15 -7.45 -1.10
N ALA A 68 9.82 -8.29 -2.06
CA ALA A 68 9.99 -9.71 -1.91
C ALA A 68 11.39 -10.11 -2.31
N VAL A 69 12.06 -10.79 -1.43
CA VAL A 69 13.39 -11.29 -1.72
C VAL A 69 13.28 -12.73 -2.12
N GLN A 70 13.73 -12.99 -3.41
CA GLN A 70 13.49 -14.22 -3.93
C GLN A 70 14.41 -15.17 -3.40
N GLY A 71 13.96 -16.09 -2.86
CA GLY A 71 14.64 -17.26 -2.59
C GLY A 71 15.79 -17.33 -1.84
N ARG A 72 16.15 -16.63 -1.38
CA ARG A 72 17.10 -16.74 -1.08
C ARG A 72 17.77 -16.25 -0.10
N LEU A 73 17.33 -15.92 0.68
CA LEU A 73 17.99 -15.65 1.73
C LEU A 73 18.27 -16.91 2.32
N ARG A 74 19.28 -17.37 2.18
CA ARG A 74 19.57 -18.55 2.67
C ARG A 74 20.51 -18.42 3.67
#